data_3f2655e78eadd065a98327103b2207e8
#
_entry.id   3f2655e78eadd065a98327103b2207e8
#
_cell.length_a   1.000
_cell.length_b   1.000
_cell.length_c   1.000
_cell.angle_alpha   90.00
_cell.angle_beta   90.00
_cell.angle_gamma   90.00
#
_symmetry.space_group_name_H-M   'P 1'
#
loop_
_entity.id
_entity.type
_entity.pdbx_description
1 polymer ?
#
loop_
_entity_poly.entity_id
_entity_poly.type
_entity_poly.pdbx_seq_one_letter_code
_entity_poly.pdbx_strand_id
1 'polypeptide(L)'
;MIGINSNSTESLEWARSHAAEKYEFPVLIDKGNVIADKLGANVTPETFYVNEKNVLVYHGAIDNSSSGQEITQNYLRDAVEANLSGKPVTKNRARAIGCSIKRV
;
A
#
# COMPACT_ATOMS: atom_id res chain seq x y z
N MET A 1 -5.14 7.32 5.67
CA MET A 1 -4.72 6.10 4.93
C MET A 1 -5.93 5.34 4.44
N ILE A 2 -5.88 4.83 3.24
CA ILE A 2 -6.94 4.02 2.65
C ILE A 2 -6.32 2.69 2.20
N GLY A 3 -6.92 1.59 2.63
CA GLY A 3 -6.55 0.26 2.14
C GLY A 3 -7.37 -0.09 0.92
N ILE A 4 -6.78 -0.85 0.00
CA ILE A 4 -7.47 -1.31 -1.20
C ILE A 4 -7.24 -2.81 -1.33
N ASN A 5 -8.34 -3.59 -1.30
CA ASN A 5 -8.29 -5.03 -1.50
C ASN A 5 -8.58 -5.33 -2.97
N SER A 6 -7.58 -5.83 -3.67
CA SER A 6 -7.65 -6.10 -5.10
C SER A 6 -7.49 -7.60 -5.44
N ASN A 7 -7.65 -8.49 -4.48
CA ASN A 7 -7.55 -9.94 -4.70
C ASN A 7 -8.86 -10.52 -5.22
N SER A 8 -8.88 -10.96 -6.47
CA SER A 8 -10.07 -11.54 -7.10
C SER A 8 -10.46 -12.90 -6.52
N THR A 9 -9.55 -13.58 -5.81
CA THR A 9 -9.80 -14.89 -5.19
C THR A 9 -10.53 -14.78 -3.85
N GLU A 10 -10.64 -13.58 -3.27
CA GLU A 10 -11.35 -13.37 -2.02
C GLU A 10 -12.80 -12.98 -2.28
N SER A 11 -13.73 -13.53 -1.49
CA SER A 11 -15.13 -13.12 -1.58
C SER A 11 -15.30 -11.72 -0.99
N LEU A 12 -16.30 -10.98 -1.49
CA LEU A 12 -16.63 -9.65 -0.96
C LEU A 12 -16.96 -9.71 0.53
N GLU A 13 -17.71 -10.73 0.94
CA GLU A 13 -18.11 -10.92 2.33
C GLU A 13 -16.90 -11.17 3.23
N TRP A 14 -15.99 -12.04 2.81
CA TRP A 14 -14.77 -12.30 3.56
C TRP A 14 -13.89 -11.04 3.67
N ALA A 15 -13.73 -10.33 2.57
CA ALA A 15 -12.91 -9.12 2.55
C ALA A 15 -13.46 -8.05 3.49
N ARG A 16 -14.79 -7.86 3.53
CA ARG A 16 -15.43 -6.92 4.45
C ARG A 16 -15.22 -7.31 5.90
N SER A 17 -15.43 -8.57 6.23
CA SER A 17 -15.25 -9.08 7.59
C SER A 17 -13.81 -8.96 8.04
N HIS A 18 -12.87 -9.32 7.19
CA HIS A 18 -11.44 -9.23 7.49
C HIS A 18 -11.01 -7.78 7.73
N ALA A 19 -11.45 -6.86 6.87
CA ALA A 19 -11.13 -5.45 7.02
C ALA A 19 -11.68 -4.87 8.31
N ALA A 20 -12.92 -5.22 8.68
CA ALA A 20 -13.55 -4.74 9.90
C ALA A 20 -12.81 -5.21 11.15
N GLU A 21 -12.26 -6.42 11.13
CA GLU A 21 -11.53 -7.00 12.27
C GLU A 21 -10.09 -6.50 12.37
N LYS A 22 -9.43 -6.27 11.24
CA LYS A 22 -7.97 -6.05 11.18
C LYS A 22 -7.55 -4.58 11.08
N TYR A 23 -8.39 -3.73 10.49
CA TYR A 23 -7.97 -2.38 10.14
C TYR A 23 -8.85 -1.30 10.73
N GLU A 24 -8.21 -0.24 11.26
CA GLU A 24 -8.90 0.94 11.79
C GLU A 24 -9.14 2.01 10.73
N PHE A 25 -8.69 1.80 9.51
CA PHE A 25 -8.85 2.72 8.39
C PHE A 25 -9.77 2.12 7.33
N PRO A 26 -10.37 2.94 6.44
CA PRO A 26 -11.23 2.43 5.38
C PRO A 26 -10.49 1.50 4.44
N VAL A 27 -11.15 0.40 4.06
CA VAL A 27 -10.64 -0.53 3.06
C VAL A 27 -11.66 -0.64 1.93
N LEU A 28 -11.22 -0.31 0.72
CA LEU A 28 -12.05 -0.37 -0.48
C LEU A 28 -11.86 -1.70 -1.19
N ILE A 29 -12.90 -2.15 -1.87
CA ILE A 29 -12.85 -3.36 -2.70
C ILE A 29 -12.63 -2.93 -4.15
N ASP A 30 -11.51 -3.37 -4.73
CA ASP A 30 -11.17 -3.06 -6.12
C ASP A 30 -11.67 -4.15 -7.06
N LYS A 31 -12.97 -4.12 -7.34
CA LYS A 31 -13.61 -5.11 -8.21
C LYS A 31 -13.04 -5.02 -9.62
N GLY A 32 -12.60 -6.15 -10.15
CA GLY A 32 -12.01 -6.21 -11.49
C GLY A 32 -10.59 -5.70 -11.59
N ASN A 33 -9.92 -5.44 -10.45
CA ASN A 33 -8.54 -4.97 -10.39
C ASN A 33 -8.30 -3.63 -11.11
N VAL A 34 -9.32 -2.79 -11.22
CA VAL A 34 -9.25 -1.53 -11.98
C VAL A 34 -8.21 -0.57 -11.40
N ILE A 35 -8.21 -0.39 -10.07
CA ILE A 35 -7.28 0.52 -9.41
C ILE A 35 -5.87 -0.05 -9.45
N ALA A 36 -5.71 -1.35 -9.19
CA ALA A 36 -4.42 -2.02 -9.26
C ALA A 36 -3.78 -1.86 -10.65
N ASP A 37 -4.57 -2.03 -11.69
CA ASP A 37 -4.08 -1.89 -13.07
C ASP A 37 -3.67 -0.45 -13.38
N LYS A 38 -4.44 0.54 -12.93
CA LYS A 38 -4.11 1.96 -13.13
C LYS A 38 -2.84 2.38 -12.41
N LEU A 39 -2.58 1.84 -11.23
CA LEU A 39 -1.39 2.14 -10.44
C LEU A 39 -0.18 1.29 -10.85
N GLY A 40 -0.40 0.23 -11.62
CA GLY A 40 0.65 -0.72 -11.95
C GLY A 40 1.06 -1.60 -10.77
N ALA A 41 0.15 -1.81 -9.82
CA ALA A 41 0.42 -2.64 -8.66
C ALA A 41 0.46 -4.12 -9.05
N ASN A 42 1.41 -4.87 -8.51
CA ASN A 42 1.63 -6.28 -8.84
C ASN A 42 1.64 -7.19 -7.63
N VAL A 43 2.00 -6.67 -6.48
CA VAL A 43 2.13 -7.45 -5.24
C VAL A 43 1.33 -6.81 -4.12
N THR A 44 1.13 -7.54 -3.06
CA THR A 44 0.46 -7.02 -1.87
C THR A 44 1.26 -7.43 -0.62
N PRO A 45 1.53 -6.53 0.33
CA PRO A 45 1.17 -5.11 0.31
C PRO A 45 2.09 -4.27 -0.59
N GLU A 46 1.52 -3.28 -1.24
CA GLU A 46 2.25 -2.30 -2.03
C GLU A 46 1.66 -0.93 -1.73
N THR A 47 2.52 0.05 -1.45
CA THR A 47 2.11 1.36 -0.96
C THR A 47 2.32 2.43 -2.02
N PHE A 48 1.36 3.33 -2.14
CA PHE A 48 1.43 4.52 -2.97
C PHE A 48 1.09 5.72 -2.09
N TYR A 49 2.06 6.62 -1.89
CA TYR A 49 1.85 7.81 -1.08
C TYR A 49 1.70 9.03 -1.97
N VAL A 50 0.53 9.64 -1.90
CA VAL A 50 0.17 10.84 -2.66
C VAL A 50 0.03 11.99 -1.67
N ASN A 51 0.65 13.13 -1.98
CA ASN A 51 0.60 14.31 -1.11
C ASN A 51 -0.68 15.14 -1.34
N GLU A 52 -0.80 16.25 -0.62
CA GLU A 52 -1.96 17.14 -0.71
C GLU A 52 -2.12 17.82 -2.08
N LYS A 53 -1.09 17.79 -2.90
CA LYS A 53 -1.12 18.32 -4.27
C LYS A 53 -1.41 17.25 -5.32
N ASN A 54 -1.82 16.04 -4.88
CA ASN A 54 -2.07 14.88 -5.74
C ASN A 54 -0.84 14.41 -6.51
N VAL A 55 0.36 14.60 -5.93
CA VAL A 55 1.61 14.12 -6.50
C VAL A 55 2.02 12.85 -5.79
N LEU A 56 2.36 11.81 -6.55
CA LEU A 56 2.91 10.57 -6.01
C LEU A 56 4.34 10.83 -5.54
N VAL A 57 4.56 10.78 -4.22
CA VAL A 57 5.86 11.08 -3.62
C VAL A 57 6.61 9.85 -3.14
N TYR A 58 5.91 8.72 -2.99
CA TYR A 58 6.55 7.45 -2.64
C TYR A 58 5.75 6.27 -3.18
N HIS A 59 6.44 5.24 -3.63
CA HIS A 59 5.84 3.99 -4.10
C HIS A 59 6.71 2.81 -3.70
N GLY A 60 6.11 1.79 -3.09
CA GLY A 60 6.82 0.54 -2.81
C GLY A 60 6.49 -0.08 -1.47
N ALA A 61 7.51 -0.66 -0.85
CA ALA A 61 7.37 -1.36 0.43
C ALA A 61 7.12 -0.39 1.58
N ILE A 62 6.41 -0.87 2.60
CA ILE A 62 6.18 -0.10 3.83
C ILE A 62 7.51 0.03 4.59
N ASP A 63 8.24 -1.08 4.70
CA ASP A 63 9.54 -1.15 5.37
C ASP A 63 10.40 -2.23 4.71
N ASN A 64 11.56 -2.53 5.32
CA ASN A 64 12.48 -3.53 4.76
C ASN A 64 12.25 -4.96 5.26
N SER A 65 11.11 -5.21 5.90
CA SER A 65 10.77 -6.53 6.42
C SER A 65 9.54 -7.11 5.72
N SER A 66 9.60 -8.37 5.32
CA SER A 66 8.43 -9.07 4.76
C SER A 66 7.52 -9.66 5.85
N SER A 67 8.02 -9.77 7.08
CA SER A 67 7.30 -10.42 8.20
C SER A 67 6.93 -9.47 9.32
N GLY A 68 7.37 -8.23 9.29
CA GLY A 68 7.20 -7.27 10.38
C GLY A 68 8.24 -7.43 11.50
N GLN A 69 9.23 -8.29 11.31
CA GLN A 69 10.32 -8.50 12.28
C GLN A 69 11.62 -7.90 11.76
N GLU A 70 12.49 -7.50 12.69
CA GLU A 70 13.82 -6.95 12.36
C GLU A 70 13.77 -5.75 11.40
N ILE A 71 12.80 -4.85 11.62
CA ILE A 71 12.65 -3.66 10.79
C ILE A 71 13.78 -2.68 11.11
N THR A 72 14.64 -2.39 10.14
CA THR A 72 15.72 -1.42 10.28
C THR A 72 15.50 -0.17 9.43
N GLN A 73 14.60 -0.23 8.43
CA GLN A 73 14.25 0.90 7.58
C GLN A 73 12.75 0.99 7.42
N ASN A 74 12.19 2.15 7.70
CA ASN A 74 10.77 2.43 7.59
C ASN A 74 10.53 3.38 6.41
N TYR A 75 10.53 2.86 5.20
CA TYR A 75 10.49 3.64 3.97
C TYR A 75 9.29 4.58 3.87
N LEU A 76 8.09 4.06 4.13
CA LEU A 76 6.87 4.86 4.06
C LEU A 76 6.87 5.94 5.14
N ARG A 77 7.20 5.59 6.36
CA ARG A 77 7.26 6.53 7.49
C ARG A 77 8.22 7.67 7.21
N ASP A 78 9.40 7.36 6.70
CA ASP A 78 10.41 8.36 6.38
C ASP A 78 9.94 9.30 5.27
N ALA A 79 9.24 8.74 4.26
CA ALA A 79 8.67 9.53 3.18
C ALA A 79 7.59 10.49 3.69
N VAL A 80 6.69 10.02 4.56
CA VAL A 80 5.64 10.84 5.16
C VAL A 80 6.25 11.95 6.01
N GLU A 81 7.21 11.64 6.87
CA GLU A 81 7.87 12.62 7.72
C GLU A 81 8.59 13.68 6.91
N ALA A 82 9.30 13.30 5.85
CA ALA A 82 9.98 14.24 4.97
C ALA A 82 8.98 15.17 4.29
N ASN A 83 7.91 14.63 3.73
CA ASN A 83 6.90 15.43 3.06
C ASN A 83 6.21 16.42 3.99
N LEU A 84 5.84 15.98 5.20
CA LEU A 84 5.18 16.83 6.19
C LEU A 84 6.12 17.94 6.72
N SER A 85 7.43 17.70 6.69
CA SER A 85 8.44 18.68 7.13
C SER A 85 8.89 19.61 5.99
N GLY A 86 8.31 19.47 4.79
CA GLY A 86 8.70 20.26 3.64
C GLY A 86 10.04 19.90 3.04
N LYS A 87 10.58 18.72 3.38
CA LYS A 87 11.84 18.20 2.86
C LYS A 87 11.60 17.27 1.68
N PRO A 88 12.54 17.16 0.73
CA PRO A 88 12.40 16.19 -0.35
C PRO A 88 12.47 14.76 0.18
N VAL A 89 11.68 13.87 -0.44
CA VAL A 89 11.72 12.45 -0.14
C VAL A 89 12.93 11.85 -0.85
N THR A 90 13.99 11.54 -0.10
CA THR A 90 15.26 11.07 -0.67
C THR A 90 15.14 9.65 -1.22
N LYS A 91 14.38 8.79 -0.55
CA LYS A 91 14.07 7.44 -1.07
C LYS A 91 12.61 7.38 -1.42
N ASN A 92 12.30 7.67 -2.68
CA ASN A 92 10.93 7.73 -3.17
C ASN A 92 10.43 6.38 -3.72
N ARG A 93 11.26 5.35 -3.70
CA ARG A 93 10.90 4.03 -4.21
C ARG A 93 11.67 2.93 -3.49
N ALA A 94 10.97 1.84 -3.16
CA ALA A 94 11.58 0.63 -2.61
C ALA A 94 10.77 -0.57 -3.12
N ARG A 95 11.47 -1.65 -3.48
CA ARG A 95 10.81 -2.83 -4.02
C ARG A 95 9.84 -3.41 -3.01
N ALA A 96 8.57 -3.49 -3.37
CA ALA A 96 7.55 -4.16 -2.56
C ALA A 96 7.76 -5.67 -2.62
N ILE A 97 7.71 -6.31 -1.45
CA ILE A 97 7.85 -7.76 -1.32
C ILE A 97 6.55 -8.30 -0.75
N GLY A 98 5.97 -9.30 -1.41
CA GLY A 98 4.72 -9.88 -0.96
C GLY A 98 4.16 -10.86 -1.97
N CYS A 99 2.89 -11.24 -1.77
CA CYS A 99 2.19 -12.13 -2.66
C CYS A 99 1.68 -11.38 -3.89
N SER A 100 1.68 -12.04 -5.05
CA SER A 100 1.12 -11.47 -6.26
C SER A 100 -0.37 -11.14 -6.06
N ILE A 101 -0.81 -10.02 -6.64
CA ILE A 101 -2.22 -9.67 -6.66
C ILE A 101 -2.96 -10.68 -7.54
N LYS A 102 -4.07 -11.22 -7.01
CA LYS A 102 -4.90 -12.19 -7.74
C LYS A 102 -5.85 -11.42 -8.66
N ARG A 103 -5.50 -11.35 -9.94
CA ARG A 103 -6.28 -10.64 -10.95
C ARG A 103 -7.37 -11.51 -11.55
N VAL A 104 -8.38 -10.85 -12.05
CA VAL A 104 -9.44 -11.51 -12.82
C VAL A 104 -8.96 -11.91 -14.20
#